data_edfe510c65f0c46538a1697372eec08f
#
_entry.id   edfe510c65f0c46538a1697372eec08f
#
_cell.length_a   1.000
_cell.length_b   1.000
_cell.length_c   1.000
_cell.angle_alpha   90.00
_cell.angle_beta   90.00
_cell.angle_gamma   90.00
#
_symmetry.space_group_name_H-M   'P 1'
#
loop_
_entity.id
_entity.type
_entity.pdbx_description
1 polymer ?
#
loop_
_entity_poly.entity_id
_entity_poly.type
_entity_poly.pdbx_seq_one_letter_code
_entity_poly.pdbx_strand_id
1 'polypeptide(L)'
;YSTTEKLIGTVEYSERNLLGKGQNLKLNTTLSFKKQQVDFSFTEPYFMGMPIAAGIDLYATNTDYSEYSSYESKQIGGALRTGFDLDEYSSLDFKYYLAYRRTTGIDHSVAAPAIIAQEGSNWKSSVGATYTWDDLDDPSIPTTGLRAQLDGEIAGLGGDARYGRLEAHAWYFYPIYEE
;
A
#
# COMPACT_ATOMS: atom_id res chain seq x y z
N TYR A 1 -5.88 -22.94 4.49
CA TYR A 1 -5.84 -23.91 3.40
C TYR A 1 -6.67 -23.37 2.22
N SER A 2 -6.09 -23.33 1.04
CA SER A 2 -6.77 -22.95 -0.21
C SER A 2 -6.72 -24.12 -1.18
N THR A 3 -7.82 -24.40 -1.87
CA THR A 3 -7.86 -25.44 -2.91
C THR A 3 -6.92 -25.13 -4.06
N THR A 4 -6.63 -23.87 -4.30
CA THR A 4 -5.75 -23.35 -5.36
C THR A 4 -4.29 -23.29 -4.95
N GLU A 5 -4.00 -22.85 -3.72
CA GLU A 5 -2.63 -22.64 -3.21
C GLU A 5 -2.13 -23.78 -2.33
N LYS A 6 -2.97 -24.80 -2.08
CA LYS A 6 -2.72 -26.00 -1.26
C LYS A 6 -2.41 -25.63 0.21
N LEU A 7 -1.18 -25.26 0.53
CA LEU A 7 -0.76 -24.85 1.88
C LEU A 7 -0.30 -23.41 1.85
N ILE A 8 -0.83 -22.61 2.78
CA ILE A 8 -0.43 -21.21 2.99
C ILE A 8 0.06 -21.09 4.43
N GLY A 9 1.26 -20.57 4.61
CA GLY A 9 1.82 -20.15 5.89
C GLY A 9 1.97 -18.64 5.92
N THR A 10 1.48 -18.01 7.00
CA THR A 10 1.66 -16.57 7.22
C THR A 10 2.26 -16.36 8.60
N VAL A 11 3.28 -15.52 8.67
CA VAL A 11 3.89 -15.05 9.91
C VAL A 11 3.78 -13.53 9.92
N GLU A 12 3.16 -13.00 10.95
CA GLU A 12 3.04 -11.56 11.17
C GLU A 12 3.66 -11.19 12.52
N TYR A 13 4.52 -10.19 12.50
CA TYR A 13 5.05 -9.54 13.69
C TYR A 13 4.69 -8.06 13.64
N SER A 14 4.10 -7.56 14.72
CA SER A 14 3.73 -6.14 14.85
C SER A 14 4.09 -5.66 16.25
N GLU A 15 4.88 -4.60 16.32
CA GLU A 15 5.27 -3.91 17.54
C GLU A 15 4.96 -2.43 17.39
N ARG A 16 4.11 -1.89 18.27
CA ARG A 16 3.63 -0.50 18.20
C ARG A 16 4.44 0.48 19.05
N ASN A 17 5.29 -0.04 19.89
CA ASN A 17 6.11 0.77 20.81
C ASN A 17 7.53 0.22 20.88
N LEU A 18 8.16 0.08 19.74
CA LEU A 18 9.50 -0.48 19.62
C LEU A 18 10.49 0.30 20.51
N LEU A 19 11.16 -0.45 21.42
CA LEU A 19 12.13 0.09 22.39
C LEU A 19 11.55 1.19 23.29
N GLY A 20 10.21 1.27 23.48
CA GLY A 20 9.56 2.28 24.31
C GLY A 20 9.53 3.69 23.69
N LYS A 21 9.79 3.81 22.37
CA LYS A 21 9.88 5.10 21.66
C LYS A 21 8.61 5.43 20.84
N GLY A 22 7.55 4.65 20.96
CA GLY A 22 6.33 4.84 20.15
C GLY A 22 6.49 4.45 18.67
N GLN A 23 7.66 3.96 18.28
CA GLN A 23 7.93 3.52 16.91
C GLN A 23 7.10 2.28 16.55
N ASN A 24 6.60 2.23 15.33
CA ASN A 24 5.79 1.12 14.84
C ASN A 24 6.59 0.30 13.83
N LEU A 25 6.75 -0.99 14.12
CA LEU A 25 7.40 -1.97 13.24
C LEU A 25 6.41 -3.06 12.87
N LYS A 26 6.28 -3.35 11.58
CA LYS A 26 5.49 -4.47 11.08
C LYS A 26 6.33 -5.30 10.11
N LEU A 27 6.28 -6.60 10.27
CA LEU A 27 6.85 -7.58 9.36
C LEU A 27 5.77 -8.62 9.04
N ASN A 28 5.47 -8.80 7.76
CA ASN A 28 4.54 -9.82 7.31
C ASN A 28 5.22 -10.70 6.28
N THR A 29 5.11 -12.01 6.45
CA THR A 29 5.65 -13.00 5.51
C THR A 29 4.57 -14.00 5.18
N THR A 30 4.26 -14.13 3.89
CA THR A 30 3.33 -15.14 3.38
C THR A 30 4.06 -16.07 2.44
N LEU A 31 3.96 -17.36 2.71
CA LEU A 31 4.58 -18.41 1.91
C LEU A 31 3.51 -19.42 1.47
N SER A 32 3.36 -19.58 0.17
CA SER A 32 2.60 -20.66 -0.44
C SER A 32 3.35 -21.21 -1.66
N PHE A 33 2.85 -22.29 -2.26
CA PHE A 33 3.44 -22.82 -3.48
C PHE A 33 3.38 -21.84 -4.66
N LYS A 34 2.39 -20.94 -4.67
CA LYS A 34 2.16 -19.98 -5.76
C LYS A 34 2.53 -18.54 -5.41
N LYS A 35 2.62 -18.21 -4.12
CA LYS A 35 2.91 -16.85 -3.69
C LYS A 35 3.91 -16.87 -2.55
N GLN A 36 4.99 -16.10 -2.73
CA GLN A 36 5.93 -15.76 -1.68
C GLN A 36 5.94 -14.23 -1.56
N GLN A 37 5.69 -13.73 -0.35
CA GLN A 37 5.63 -12.31 -0.09
C GLN A 37 6.29 -11.99 1.24
N VAL A 38 7.06 -10.93 1.27
CA VAL A 38 7.63 -10.33 2.48
C VAL A 38 7.34 -8.84 2.43
N ASP A 39 6.74 -8.32 3.50
CA ASP A 39 6.45 -6.91 3.69
C ASP A 39 7.10 -6.44 4.99
N PHE A 40 7.81 -5.34 4.93
CA PHE A 40 8.40 -4.65 6.05
C PHE A 40 7.89 -3.22 6.09
N SER A 41 7.47 -2.74 7.26
CA SER A 41 7.04 -1.36 7.46
C SER A 41 7.57 -0.85 8.79
N PHE A 42 8.20 0.31 8.76
CA PHE A 42 8.67 1.03 9.93
C PHE A 42 8.13 2.45 9.91
N THR A 43 7.66 2.95 11.05
CA THR A 43 7.18 4.34 11.19
C THR A 43 7.70 4.94 12.50
N GLU A 44 8.35 6.09 12.38
CA GLU A 44 8.72 6.97 13.47
C GLU A 44 7.68 8.10 13.56
N PRO A 45 6.85 8.18 14.63
CA PRO A 45 5.80 9.18 14.74
C PRO A 45 6.30 10.60 15.03
N TYR A 46 7.50 10.72 15.62
CA TYR A 46 8.10 12.01 15.99
C TYR A 46 9.49 12.18 15.38
N PHE A 47 9.53 12.24 14.05
CA PHE A 47 10.77 12.32 13.32
C PHE A 47 11.57 13.57 13.69
N MET A 48 12.80 13.38 14.14
CA MET A 48 13.70 14.44 14.67
C MET A 48 13.08 15.25 15.82
N GLY A 49 12.16 14.66 16.60
CA GLY A 49 11.49 15.33 17.72
C GLY A 49 10.36 16.30 17.30
N MET A 50 10.01 16.32 16.03
CA MET A 50 8.88 17.11 15.49
C MET A 50 7.62 16.22 15.40
N PRO A 51 6.41 16.81 15.44
CA PRO A 51 5.16 16.08 15.22
C PRO A 51 4.94 15.77 13.72
N ILE A 52 5.92 15.07 13.16
CA ILE A 52 5.95 14.63 11.75
C ILE A 52 6.21 13.13 11.78
N ALA A 53 5.28 12.35 11.29
CA ALA A 53 5.49 10.94 11.08
C ALA A 53 6.37 10.71 9.85
N ALA A 54 7.38 9.84 9.98
CA ALA A 54 8.20 9.41 8.86
C ALA A 54 8.25 7.88 8.83
N GLY A 55 8.14 7.28 7.65
CA GLY A 55 8.09 5.83 7.51
C GLY A 55 8.78 5.33 6.25
N ILE A 56 9.18 4.07 6.33
CA ILE A 56 9.71 3.30 5.20
C ILE A 56 8.95 1.98 5.09
N ASP A 57 8.53 1.66 3.88
CA ASP A 57 7.95 0.36 3.53
C ASP A 57 8.85 -0.31 2.52
N LEU A 58 9.09 -1.60 2.68
CA LEU A 58 9.81 -2.44 1.73
C LEU A 58 8.99 -3.70 1.49
N TYR A 59 8.94 -4.17 0.26
CA TYR A 59 8.27 -5.41 -0.03
C TYR A 59 8.94 -6.18 -1.18
N ALA A 60 8.80 -7.49 -1.13
CA ALA A 60 9.16 -8.38 -2.21
C ALA A 60 8.06 -9.42 -2.39
N THR A 61 7.58 -9.59 -3.61
CA THR A 61 6.53 -10.55 -3.95
C THR A 61 6.95 -11.34 -5.17
N ASN A 62 6.79 -12.66 -5.10
CA ASN A 62 6.87 -13.56 -6.23
C ASN A 62 5.54 -14.33 -6.31
N THR A 63 4.85 -14.22 -7.44
CA THR A 63 3.57 -14.88 -7.66
C THR A 63 3.60 -15.65 -8.98
N ASP A 64 3.28 -16.94 -8.89
CA ASP A 64 3.11 -17.84 -10.02
C ASP A 64 1.62 -17.92 -10.40
N TYR A 65 1.29 -17.36 -11.55
CA TYR A 65 -0.04 -17.38 -12.16
C TYR A 65 -0.14 -18.42 -13.29
N SER A 66 0.83 -19.33 -13.42
CA SER A 66 0.94 -20.26 -14.56
C SER A 66 -0.31 -21.15 -14.75
N GLU A 67 -1.04 -21.46 -13.67
CA GLU A 67 -2.24 -22.29 -13.73
C GLU A 67 -3.47 -21.61 -14.34
N TYR A 68 -3.58 -20.27 -14.23
CA TYR A 68 -4.77 -19.52 -14.68
C TYR A 68 -4.50 -18.52 -15.80
N SER A 69 -3.30 -17.99 -15.85
CA SER A 69 -2.96 -16.88 -16.74
C SER A 69 -1.60 -17.06 -17.42
N SER A 70 -0.95 -18.23 -17.23
CA SER A 70 0.29 -18.63 -17.92
C SER A 70 1.42 -17.61 -17.82
N TYR A 71 1.67 -17.04 -16.62
CA TYR A 71 2.82 -16.15 -16.39
C TYR A 71 3.29 -16.17 -14.92
N GLU A 72 4.51 -15.72 -14.69
CA GLU A 72 5.07 -15.42 -13.37
C GLU A 72 5.30 -13.92 -13.21
N SER A 73 5.03 -13.39 -12.01
CA SER A 73 5.28 -11.99 -11.68
C SER A 73 6.15 -11.87 -10.43
N LYS A 74 7.31 -11.23 -10.58
CA LYS A 74 8.19 -10.87 -9.48
C LYS A 74 8.18 -9.36 -9.31
N GLN A 75 7.99 -8.89 -8.09
CA GLN A 75 7.99 -7.48 -7.77
C GLN A 75 8.79 -7.22 -6.51
N ILE A 76 9.64 -6.22 -6.55
CA ILE A 76 10.34 -5.67 -5.39
C ILE A 76 10.15 -4.16 -5.40
N GLY A 77 9.93 -3.59 -4.24
CA GLY A 77 9.73 -2.14 -4.17
C GLY A 77 9.77 -1.64 -2.74
N GLY A 78 9.61 -0.33 -2.65
CA GLY A 78 9.50 0.33 -1.37
C GLY A 78 8.86 1.71 -1.50
N ALA A 79 8.56 2.29 -0.36
CA ALA A 79 8.06 3.64 -0.25
C ALA A 79 8.71 4.37 0.93
N LEU A 80 8.90 5.66 0.74
CA LEU A 80 9.15 6.61 1.81
C LEU A 80 7.86 7.37 2.07
N ARG A 81 7.46 7.48 3.33
CA ARG A 81 6.23 8.16 3.76
C ARG A 81 6.57 9.26 4.75
N THR A 82 5.85 10.35 4.67
CA THR A 82 5.84 11.37 5.71
C THR A 82 4.44 11.96 5.81
N GLY A 83 4.01 12.29 7.03
CA GLY A 83 2.71 12.87 7.28
C GLY A 83 2.72 13.75 8.51
N PHE A 84 1.86 14.75 8.53
CA PHE A 84 1.69 15.66 9.65
C PHE A 84 0.27 16.24 9.67
N ASP A 85 -0.18 16.55 10.86
CA ASP A 85 -1.45 17.23 11.06
C ASP A 85 -1.27 18.72 10.75
N LEU A 86 -2.20 19.27 9.96
CA LEU A 86 -2.27 20.70 9.65
C LEU A 86 -3.02 21.44 10.76
N ASP A 87 -4.08 20.81 11.25
CA ASP A 87 -4.91 21.25 12.34
C ASP A 87 -5.62 20.05 13.00
N GLU A 88 -6.56 20.31 13.89
CA GLU A 88 -7.31 19.32 14.66
C GLU A 88 -8.11 18.33 13.78
N TYR A 89 -8.51 18.75 12.58
CA TYR A 89 -9.37 17.98 11.67
C TYR A 89 -8.66 17.56 10.41
N SER A 90 -7.50 18.10 10.09
CA SER A 90 -6.89 17.88 8.79
C SER A 90 -5.44 17.42 8.88
N SER A 91 -5.09 16.46 8.01
CA SER A 91 -3.73 15.95 7.85
C SER A 91 -3.30 15.93 6.38
N LEU A 92 -1.99 15.96 6.19
CA LEU A 92 -1.37 15.87 4.89
C LEU A 92 -0.27 14.81 4.91
N ASP A 93 -0.39 13.83 4.03
CA ASP A 93 0.54 12.73 3.86
C ASP A 93 1.21 12.78 2.50
N PHE A 94 2.49 12.50 2.45
CA PHE A 94 3.26 12.35 1.23
C PHE A 94 3.88 10.97 1.14
N LYS A 95 3.96 10.44 -0.08
CA LYS A 95 4.54 9.14 -0.35
C LYS A 95 5.36 9.18 -1.64
N TYR A 96 6.62 8.78 -1.54
CA TYR A 96 7.43 8.42 -2.71
C TYR A 96 7.47 6.91 -2.82
N TYR A 97 7.17 6.38 -3.98
CA TYR A 97 7.09 4.95 -4.26
C TYR A 97 8.01 4.59 -5.42
N LEU A 98 8.83 3.54 -5.23
CA LEU A 98 9.68 2.97 -6.25
C LEU A 98 9.50 1.46 -6.28
N ALA A 99 9.21 0.89 -7.45
CA ALA A 99 9.05 -0.54 -7.63
C ALA A 99 9.63 -1.01 -8.96
N TYR A 100 10.20 -2.19 -8.92
CA TYR A 100 10.60 -2.97 -10.07
C TYR A 100 9.70 -4.20 -10.17
N ARG A 101 9.10 -4.39 -11.33
CA ARG A 101 8.30 -5.58 -11.66
C ARG A 101 8.90 -6.28 -12.86
N ARG A 102 8.96 -7.60 -12.78
CA ARG A 102 9.34 -8.47 -13.89
C ARG A 102 8.25 -9.52 -14.11
N THR A 103 7.70 -9.56 -15.33
CA THR A 103 6.71 -10.53 -15.77
C THR A 103 7.34 -11.44 -16.82
N THR A 104 7.30 -12.74 -16.60
CA THR A 104 7.96 -13.75 -17.44
C THR A 104 7.08 -14.98 -17.61
N GLY A 105 7.42 -15.83 -18.59
CA GLY A 105 6.73 -17.10 -18.81
C GLY A 105 5.33 -16.95 -19.41
N ILE A 106 5.07 -15.88 -20.14
CA ILE A 106 3.77 -15.64 -20.76
C ILE A 106 3.56 -16.61 -21.93
N ASP A 107 2.49 -17.38 -21.87
CA ASP A 107 2.03 -18.16 -23.04
C ASP A 107 1.21 -17.26 -23.96
N HIS A 108 1.83 -16.78 -25.02
CA HIS A 108 1.23 -15.88 -26.00
C HIS A 108 0.03 -16.50 -26.75
N SER A 109 -0.15 -17.83 -26.68
CA SER A 109 -1.27 -18.50 -27.36
C SER A 109 -2.60 -18.37 -26.60
N VAL A 110 -2.53 -18.14 -25.28
CA VAL A 110 -3.71 -18.09 -24.40
C VAL A 110 -3.82 -16.79 -23.59
N ALA A 111 -2.73 -16.05 -23.46
CA ALA A 111 -2.70 -14.82 -22.66
C ALA A 111 -3.45 -13.67 -23.34
N ALA A 112 -4.17 -12.89 -22.54
CA ALA A 112 -4.82 -11.68 -23.03
C ALA A 112 -3.78 -10.64 -23.50
N PRO A 113 -4.07 -9.81 -24.54
CA PRO A 113 -3.15 -8.79 -25.05
C PRO A 113 -2.62 -7.84 -23.98
N ALA A 114 -3.42 -7.51 -22.97
CA ALA A 114 -3.02 -6.67 -21.85
C ALA A 114 -1.96 -7.31 -20.95
N ILE A 115 -1.91 -8.65 -20.87
CA ILE A 115 -0.88 -9.41 -20.14
C ILE A 115 0.39 -9.48 -20.96
N ILE A 116 0.28 -9.75 -22.27
CA ILE A 116 1.42 -9.76 -23.21
C ILE A 116 2.14 -8.41 -23.20
N ALA A 117 1.38 -7.32 -23.15
CA ALA A 117 1.96 -5.96 -23.07
C ALA A 117 2.75 -5.68 -21.76
N GLN A 118 2.59 -6.51 -20.73
CA GLN A 118 3.31 -6.40 -19.47
C GLN A 118 4.54 -7.32 -19.39
N GLU A 119 4.85 -8.06 -20.45
CA GLU A 119 6.02 -8.92 -20.51
C GLU A 119 7.32 -8.12 -20.36
N GLY A 120 8.27 -8.69 -19.64
CA GLY A 120 9.56 -8.06 -19.41
C GLY A 120 9.66 -7.36 -18.08
N SER A 121 10.46 -6.31 -18.03
CA SER A 121 10.78 -5.57 -16.80
C SER A 121 10.20 -4.17 -16.89
N ASN A 122 9.63 -3.71 -15.79
CA ASN A 122 9.03 -2.38 -15.70
C ASN A 122 9.38 -1.71 -14.36
N TRP A 123 9.82 -0.46 -14.42
CA TRP A 123 10.03 0.38 -13.27
C TRP A 123 8.86 1.35 -13.08
N LYS A 124 8.36 1.42 -11.85
CA LYS A 124 7.40 2.45 -11.44
C LYS A 124 8.05 3.34 -10.40
N SER A 125 8.09 4.65 -10.68
CA SER A 125 8.48 5.68 -9.73
C SER A 125 7.36 6.72 -9.67
N SER A 126 6.80 6.97 -8.48
CA SER A 126 5.69 7.91 -8.30
C SER A 126 5.80 8.68 -7.00
N VAL A 127 5.22 9.88 -7.00
CA VAL A 127 4.97 10.70 -5.82
C VAL A 127 3.48 10.85 -5.66
N GLY A 128 3.00 10.66 -4.44
CA GLY A 128 1.62 10.89 -4.05
C GLY A 128 1.51 11.84 -2.88
N ALA A 129 0.37 12.50 -2.80
CA ALA A 129 -0.06 13.28 -1.66
C ALA A 129 -1.51 12.95 -1.32
N THR A 130 -1.82 12.80 -0.05
CA THR A 130 -3.15 12.56 0.48
C THR A 130 -3.49 13.67 1.45
N TYR A 131 -4.57 14.39 1.19
CA TYR A 131 -5.18 15.30 2.15
C TYR A 131 -6.40 14.61 2.76
N THR A 132 -6.45 14.56 4.09
CA THR A 132 -7.58 14.01 4.84
C THR A 132 -8.18 15.10 5.71
N TRP A 133 -9.50 15.25 5.65
CA TRP A 133 -10.28 16.01 6.60
C TRP A 133 -11.22 15.07 7.33
N ASP A 134 -11.19 15.08 8.67
CA ASP A 134 -11.84 14.09 9.54
C ASP A 134 -12.47 14.80 10.74
N ASP A 135 -13.81 14.90 10.73
CA ASP A 135 -14.64 15.47 11.80
C ASP A 135 -15.61 14.37 12.31
N LEU A 136 -15.06 13.18 12.54
CA LEU A 136 -15.83 12.06 13.08
C LEU A 136 -15.83 12.13 14.61
N ASP A 137 -16.96 11.78 15.22
CA ASP A 137 -17.11 11.65 16.68
C ASP A 137 -16.24 10.55 17.28
N ASP A 138 -16.06 9.43 16.58
CA ASP A 138 -15.18 8.33 16.95
C ASP A 138 -14.48 7.77 15.69
N PRO A 139 -13.13 7.73 15.64
CA PRO A 139 -12.40 7.22 14.49
C PRO A 139 -12.58 5.72 14.23
N SER A 140 -12.99 4.93 15.24
CA SER A 140 -13.11 3.49 15.17
C SER A 140 -14.54 3.02 14.92
N ILE A 141 -15.53 3.70 15.54
CA ILE A 141 -16.96 3.38 15.43
C ILE A 141 -17.73 4.70 15.25
N PRO A 142 -17.60 5.35 14.09
CA PRO A 142 -18.23 6.65 13.88
C PRO A 142 -19.76 6.53 13.86
N THR A 143 -20.43 7.41 14.59
CA THR A 143 -21.89 7.55 14.60
C THR A 143 -22.35 8.85 13.94
N THR A 144 -21.54 9.91 14.02
CA THR A 144 -21.79 11.19 13.39
C THR A 144 -20.51 11.79 12.80
N GLY A 145 -20.67 12.68 11.83
CA GLY A 145 -19.58 13.47 11.26
C GLY A 145 -19.32 13.19 9.79
N LEU A 146 -18.27 13.82 9.28
CA LEU A 146 -17.83 13.73 7.90
C LEU A 146 -16.32 13.45 7.85
N ARG A 147 -15.93 12.50 7.03
CA ARG A 147 -14.53 12.31 6.63
C ARG A 147 -14.44 12.50 5.12
N ALA A 148 -13.49 13.32 4.68
CA ALA A 148 -13.21 13.53 3.28
C ALA A 148 -11.72 13.30 3.02
N GLN A 149 -11.39 12.67 1.90
CA GLN A 149 -10.03 12.35 1.51
C GLN A 149 -9.83 12.68 0.03
N LEU A 150 -8.73 13.33 -0.28
CA LEU A 150 -8.30 13.65 -1.63
C LEU A 150 -6.89 13.08 -1.84
N ASP A 151 -6.78 12.15 -2.78
CA ASP A 151 -5.54 11.47 -3.13
C ASP A 151 -5.07 11.88 -4.52
N GLY A 152 -3.84 12.37 -4.61
CA GLY A 152 -3.17 12.67 -5.88
C GLY A 152 -1.91 11.84 -6.04
N GLU A 153 -1.69 11.27 -7.23
CA GLU A 153 -0.47 10.53 -7.56
C GLU A 153 0.02 10.91 -8.96
N ILE A 154 1.32 11.13 -9.09
CA ILE A 154 1.99 11.35 -10.38
C ILE A 154 3.10 10.31 -10.51
N ALA A 155 3.04 9.49 -11.56
CA ALA A 155 4.09 8.55 -11.94
C ALA A 155 4.85 9.04 -13.18
N GLY A 156 6.14 8.66 -13.27
CA GLY A 156 7.01 9.03 -14.38
C GLY A 156 8.30 9.75 -13.96
N LEU A 157 8.63 9.72 -12.69
CA LEU A 157 9.85 10.30 -12.13
C LEU A 157 11.04 9.32 -12.26
N GLY A 158 11.41 8.95 -13.51
CA GLY A 158 12.50 8.00 -13.78
C GLY A 158 12.05 6.54 -13.88
N GLY A 159 10.76 6.26 -14.19
CA GLY A 159 10.22 4.93 -14.45
C GLY A 159 9.59 4.81 -15.83
N ASP A 160 9.12 3.60 -16.14
CA ASP A 160 8.43 3.30 -17.40
C ASP A 160 6.94 3.70 -17.35
N ALA A 161 6.34 3.63 -16.14
CA ALA A 161 4.95 4.01 -15.91
C ALA A 161 4.81 5.55 -15.89
N ARG A 162 3.88 6.10 -16.69
CA ARG A 162 3.57 7.53 -16.74
C ARG A 162 2.07 7.74 -16.66
N TYR A 163 1.61 8.31 -15.56
CA TYR A 163 0.19 8.67 -15.37
C TYR A 163 0.03 9.72 -14.26
N GLY A 164 -1.10 10.40 -14.28
CA GLY A 164 -1.62 11.14 -13.14
C GLY A 164 -2.92 10.51 -12.67
N ARG A 165 -3.12 10.39 -11.36
CA ARG A 165 -4.32 9.89 -10.73
C ARG A 165 -4.80 10.89 -9.70
N LEU A 166 -6.10 11.15 -9.68
CA LEU A 166 -6.77 11.92 -8.64
C LEU A 166 -8.00 11.14 -8.20
N GLU A 167 -8.12 10.90 -6.89
CA GLU A 167 -9.25 10.22 -6.28
C GLU A 167 -9.80 11.05 -5.15
N ALA A 168 -11.10 11.10 -5.01
CA ALA A 168 -11.79 11.78 -3.91
C ALA A 168 -12.78 10.82 -3.26
N HIS A 169 -12.73 10.76 -1.95
CA HIS A 169 -13.60 9.93 -1.13
C HIS A 169 -14.28 10.79 -0.08
N ALA A 170 -15.54 10.50 0.23
CA ALA A 170 -16.27 11.13 1.31
C ALA A 170 -17.15 10.11 2.03
N TRP A 171 -17.13 10.14 3.35
CA TRP A 171 -17.96 9.30 4.23
C TRP A 171 -18.71 10.23 5.17
N TYR A 172 -20.04 10.12 5.11
CA TYR A 172 -20.92 10.89 6.00
C TYR A 172 -21.70 9.94 6.90
N PHE A 173 -21.62 10.16 8.20
CA PHE A 173 -22.29 9.39 9.23
C PHE A 173 -23.42 10.20 9.85
N TYR A 174 -24.59 9.60 9.93
CA TYR A 174 -25.77 10.22 10.52
C TYR A 174 -26.56 9.18 11.33
N PRO A 175 -26.91 9.44 12.61
CA PRO A 175 -27.67 8.50 13.43
C PRO A 175 -29.09 8.41 12.90
N ILE A 176 -29.57 7.17 12.62
CA ILE A 176 -30.93 6.91 12.16
C ILE A 176 -31.88 6.82 13.35
N TYR A 177 -31.36 6.40 14.50
CA TYR A 177 -32.10 6.33 15.77
C TYR A 177 -31.26 6.94 16.89
N GLU A 178 -31.85 7.83 17.68
CA GLU A 178 -31.34 8.23 19.00
C GLU A 178 -31.94 7.27 20.04
N GLU A 179 -31.11 6.60 20.85
CA GLU A 179 -31.58 5.89 22.06
C GLU A 179 -31.74 6.85 23.24
#